data_0f2fc22b960bde31621a087eef8a649f
#
_entry.id   0f2fc22b960bde31621a087eef8a649f
#
_cell.length_a   1.000
_cell.length_b   1.000
_cell.length_c   1.000
_cell.angle_alpha   90.00
_cell.angle_beta   90.00
_cell.angle_gamma   90.00
#
_symmetry.space_group_name_H-M   'P 1'
#
loop_
_entity.id
_entity.type
_entity.pdbx_description
1 polymer ?
#
loop_
_entity_poly.entity_id
_entity_poly.type
_entity_poly.pdbx_seq_one_letter_code
_entity_poly.pdbx_strand_id
1 'polypeptide(L)'
;LGDRRQRQMCIRDSSENSELYRAHPDYAVTVPGTEPARGRNQLLLDLTREEVQEYLIREMTGVFTRSRADYVKWDMNRNFSDYYSQALPAEEQGIFAHRYVLGLYRVIRELTERFPKILFEGCASGGNRFDLGMLCYMPQIWASDCTDALQRARIQNGYSYGYPQSVLGAHVSASPNHQTLRRIPLESRFAIACAGVLGYECNLSDLSAGELAEIREEVKLYKEWREVLQFGQFYRLKGHAAKGRFDTEAVRWNIVSPDGTRAVGITLQNQVLPNYSHRYLKTRGLLEDRIYHVYNRSLKYDIRRMGDLINTVSPIPVKQDSLLHGALSHLVQLDGEKEDHIVTGSILNKAGIPLASGYQGTGFEGNTAFYQDYDARIFLIEEAAPAEGTGIREAVSRSGGK
;
A
#
# COMPACT_ATOMS: atom_id res chain seq x y z
N LEU A 1 -13.21 9.33 -17.36
CA LEU A 1 -12.14 9.68 -16.41
C LEU A 1 -11.86 11.16 -16.60
N GLY A 2 -12.40 12.00 -15.66
CA GLY A 2 -12.13 13.43 -15.68
C GLY A 2 -10.64 13.68 -15.60
N ASP A 3 -10.20 14.70 -16.31
CA ASP A 3 -8.80 15.15 -16.40
C ASP A 3 -8.31 15.68 -15.02
N ARG A 4 -7.90 14.76 -14.14
CA ARG A 4 -7.37 15.11 -12.81
C ARG A 4 -5.93 15.56 -12.95
N ARG A 5 -5.67 16.81 -12.61
CA ARG A 5 -4.32 17.38 -12.61
C ARG A 5 -3.65 17.18 -11.27
N GLN A 6 -2.57 16.40 -11.28
CA GLN A 6 -1.70 16.20 -10.10
C GLN A 6 -0.51 17.13 -10.15
N ARG A 7 -0.11 17.64 -8.98
CA ARG A 7 1.12 18.41 -8.79
C ARG A 7 1.87 17.94 -7.56
N GLN A 8 3.14 17.62 -7.74
CA GLN A 8 4.06 17.42 -6.63
C GLN A 8 4.90 18.68 -6.46
N MET A 9 4.99 19.18 -5.24
CA MET A 9 5.66 20.46 -4.95
C MET A 9 6.44 20.38 -3.65
N CYS A 10 7.71 20.79 -3.70
CA CYS A 10 8.54 21.05 -2.52
C CYS A 10 8.38 22.55 -2.19
N ILE A 11 7.61 22.87 -1.15
CA ILE A 11 7.09 24.24 -0.98
C ILE A 11 7.77 25.00 0.17
N ARG A 12 8.54 24.31 1.03
CA ARG A 12 9.15 24.91 2.23
C ARG A 12 10.64 25.08 2.14
N ASP A 13 11.19 24.76 1.01
CA ASP A 13 12.60 24.81 0.74
C ASP A 13 12.86 25.92 -0.28
N SER A 14 13.95 26.64 -0.11
CA SER A 14 14.40 27.66 -1.05
C SER A 14 15.79 27.36 -1.54
N SER A 15 16.12 27.82 -2.72
CA SER A 15 17.48 27.77 -3.26
C SER A 15 18.16 29.12 -3.00
N GLU A 16 19.45 29.13 -2.73
CA GLU A 16 20.27 30.34 -2.65
C GLU A 16 20.25 31.16 -3.96
N ASN A 17 20.00 30.47 -5.07
CA ASN A 17 19.88 31.10 -6.39
C ASN A 17 18.45 31.60 -6.67
N SER A 18 17.51 31.48 -5.72
CA SER A 18 16.15 31.94 -5.91
C SER A 18 16.07 33.48 -5.76
N GLU A 19 15.07 34.07 -6.41
CA GLU A 19 14.77 35.50 -6.24
C GLU A 19 14.35 35.81 -4.80
N LEU A 20 13.61 34.87 -4.17
CA LEU A 20 13.20 34.98 -2.78
C LEU A 20 14.40 35.12 -1.83
N TYR A 21 15.38 34.24 -1.94
CA TYR A 21 16.55 34.29 -1.06
C TYR A 21 17.41 35.54 -1.31
N ARG A 22 17.54 35.99 -2.58
CA ARG A 22 18.26 37.23 -2.91
C ARG A 22 17.57 38.46 -2.34
N ALA A 23 16.24 38.47 -2.35
CA ALA A 23 15.45 39.59 -1.81
C ALA A 23 15.35 39.56 -0.27
N HIS A 24 15.26 38.38 0.30
CA HIS A 24 15.03 38.12 1.71
C HIS A 24 15.89 37.00 2.24
N PRO A 25 17.22 37.17 2.39
CA PRO A 25 18.09 36.14 2.93
C PRO A 25 17.77 35.79 4.39
N ASP A 26 17.16 36.71 5.12
CA ASP A 26 16.68 36.53 6.49
C ASP A 26 15.44 35.65 6.63
N TYR A 27 14.80 35.26 5.52
CA TYR A 27 13.71 34.26 5.52
C TYR A 27 14.22 32.83 5.67
N ALA A 28 15.51 32.58 5.46
CA ALA A 28 16.10 31.29 5.70
C ALA A 28 16.47 31.10 7.18
N VAL A 29 16.19 29.92 7.70
CA VAL A 29 16.67 29.51 9.04
C VAL A 29 18.20 29.54 9.04
N THR A 30 18.78 30.41 9.87
CA THR A 30 20.24 30.61 9.96
C THR A 30 20.65 30.98 11.36
N VAL A 31 21.66 30.31 11.93
CA VAL A 31 22.27 30.69 13.19
C VAL A 31 23.20 31.89 12.96
N PRO A 32 23.11 32.97 13.75
CA PRO A 32 23.97 34.14 13.58
C PRO A 32 25.45 33.77 13.58
N GLY A 33 26.19 34.33 12.61
CA GLY A 33 27.62 34.08 12.45
C GLY A 33 28.01 32.78 11.77
N THR A 34 27.02 32.04 11.24
CA THR A 34 27.24 30.84 10.43
C THR A 34 26.61 30.98 9.04
N GLU A 35 27.11 30.19 8.08
CA GLU A 35 26.43 30.04 6.81
C GLU A 35 25.14 29.22 7.02
N PRO A 36 24.06 29.50 6.24
CA PRO A 36 22.83 28.70 6.31
C PRO A 36 23.08 27.23 6.04
N ALA A 37 22.59 26.35 6.90
CA ALA A 37 22.74 24.92 6.69
C ALA A 37 21.93 24.44 5.46
N ARG A 38 22.55 23.65 4.61
CA ARG A 38 21.95 23.10 3.40
C ARG A 38 21.62 21.64 3.54
N GLY A 39 20.50 21.22 3.04
CA GLY A 39 20.17 19.81 2.82
C GLY A 39 19.62 19.64 1.40
N ARG A 40 20.19 18.73 0.61
CA ARG A 40 19.83 18.53 -0.81
C ARG A 40 19.92 19.82 -1.66
N ASN A 41 20.88 20.69 -1.36
CA ASN A 41 21.04 22.05 -1.94
C ASN A 41 19.86 22.98 -1.69
N GLN A 42 19.11 22.77 -0.61
CA GLN A 42 17.95 23.56 -0.23
C GLN A 42 18.15 24.19 1.15
N LEU A 43 17.60 25.39 1.32
CA LEU A 43 17.52 26.13 2.57
C LEU A 43 16.14 25.91 3.20
N LEU A 44 16.07 25.94 4.52
CA LEU A 44 14.81 25.88 5.23
C LEU A 44 14.24 27.30 5.41
N LEU A 45 13.02 27.53 4.97
CA LEU A 45 12.32 28.79 5.23
C LEU A 45 11.83 28.85 6.68
N ASP A 46 12.00 30.00 7.31
CA ASP A 46 11.60 30.23 8.70
C ASP A 46 10.09 30.46 8.85
N LEU A 47 9.34 29.39 9.09
CA LEU A 47 7.89 29.45 9.29
C LEU A 47 7.48 30.01 10.67
N THR A 48 8.41 30.41 11.52
CA THR A 48 8.07 31.20 12.73
C THR A 48 7.69 32.64 12.37
N ARG A 49 8.11 33.11 11.18
CA ARG A 49 7.85 34.44 10.66
C ARG A 49 6.50 34.51 9.95
N GLU A 50 5.69 35.48 10.30
CA GLU A 50 4.39 35.68 9.69
C GLU A 50 4.52 36.10 8.21
N GLU A 51 5.46 36.94 7.86
CA GLU A 51 5.73 37.39 6.50
C GLU A 51 6.12 36.21 5.56
N VAL A 52 6.81 35.20 6.06
CA VAL A 52 7.15 33.98 5.31
C VAL A 52 5.90 33.14 5.09
N GLN A 53 5.05 33.02 6.12
CA GLN A 53 3.77 32.29 5.99
C GLN A 53 2.87 32.98 4.95
N GLU A 54 2.71 34.32 5.02
CA GLU A 54 1.91 35.08 4.07
C GLU A 54 2.45 34.99 2.64
N TYR A 55 3.76 35.03 2.48
CA TYR A 55 4.40 34.80 1.17
C TYR A 55 3.99 33.42 0.61
N LEU A 56 4.14 32.35 1.37
CA LEU A 56 3.77 31.00 0.93
C LEU A 56 2.27 30.89 0.60
N ILE A 57 1.41 31.41 1.45
CA ILE A 57 -0.05 31.39 1.22
C ILE A 57 -0.38 32.12 -0.09
N ARG A 58 0.19 33.30 -0.33
CA ARG A 58 -0.04 34.07 -1.56
C ARG A 58 0.44 33.33 -2.81
N GLU A 59 1.70 32.86 -2.79
CA GLU A 59 2.28 32.19 -3.96
C GLU A 59 1.57 30.88 -4.29
N MET A 60 1.27 30.06 -3.26
CA MET A 60 0.56 28.80 -3.47
C MET A 60 -0.89 29.03 -3.91
N THR A 61 -1.57 30.04 -3.39
CA THR A 61 -2.88 30.44 -3.89
C THR A 61 -2.82 30.74 -5.39
N GLY A 62 -1.82 31.50 -5.84
CA GLY A 62 -1.61 31.78 -7.25
C GLY A 62 -1.35 30.52 -8.09
N VAL A 63 -0.50 29.61 -7.58
CA VAL A 63 -0.18 28.36 -8.27
C VAL A 63 -1.42 27.46 -8.40
N PHE A 64 -2.16 27.24 -7.32
CA PHE A 64 -3.33 26.35 -7.32
C PHE A 64 -4.46 26.92 -8.20
N THR A 65 -4.66 28.24 -8.17
CA THR A 65 -5.64 28.91 -9.04
C THR A 65 -5.29 28.73 -10.52
N ARG A 66 -4.03 28.94 -10.91
CA ARG A 66 -3.60 28.83 -12.32
C ARG A 66 -3.56 27.37 -12.80
N SER A 67 -3.10 26.44 -11.95
CA SER A 67 -2.94 25.05 -12.33
C SER A 67 -4.27 24.29 -12.38
N ARG A 68 -5.30 24.77 -11.70
CA ARG A 68 -6.60 24.06 -11.53
C ARG A 68 -6.39 22.62 -11.06
N ALA A 69 -5.47 22.41 -10.11
CA ALA A 69 -5.16 21.09 -9.60
C ALA A 69 -6.33 20.54 -8.77
N ASP A 70 -6.65 19.25 -8.93
CA ASP A 70 -7.61 18.52 -8.09
C ASP A 70 -6.90 17.76 -6.96
N TYR A 71 -5.59 17.55 -7.11
CA TYR A 71 -4.76 16.79 -6.18
C TYR A 71 -3.39 17.43 -6.05
N VAL A 72 -2.92 17.57 -4.81
CA VAL A 72 -1.60 18.14 -4.49
C VAL A 72 -0.87 17.20 -3.54
N LYS A 73 0.27 16.69 -3.95
CA LYS A 73 1.23 16.05 -3.04
C LYS A 73 2.19 17.11 -2.52
N TRP A 74 2.08 17.38 -1.22
CA TRP A 74 2.90 18.37 -0.53
C TRP A 74 4.09 17.69 0.11
N ASP A 75 5.25 17.89 -0.47
CA ASP A 75 6.48 17.26 -0.03
C ASP A 75 7.40 18.21 0.74
N MET A 76 8.21 17.67 1.66
CA MET A 76 9.30 18.35 2.33
C MET A 76 10.48 17.40 2.46
N ASN A 77 11.52 17.66 1.68
CA ASN A 77 12.71 16.82 1.61
C ASN A 77 13.91 17.40 2.38
N ARG A 78 13.66 18.42 3.21
CA ARG A 78 14.65 19.12 4.00
C ARG A 78 14.38 18.93 5.50
N ASN A 79 15.31 18.35 6.21
CA ASN A 79 15.25 18.19 7.66
C ASN A 79 15.66 19.47 8.38
N PHE A 80 15.27 19.64 9.65
CA PHE A 80 15.86 20.61 10.52
C PHE A 80 17.35 20.25 10.75
N SER A 81 18.22 21.21 10.54
CA SER A 81 19.63 21.16 10.94
C SER A 81 19.95 22.23 11.96
N ASP A 82 19.28 23.36 11.84
CA ASP A 82 19.40 24.50 12.74
C ASP A 82 18.07 24.76 13.43
N TYR A 83 18.10 25.03 14.70
CA TYR A 83 16.92 25.32 15.54
C TYR A 83 16.99 26.76 16.03
N TYR A 84 17.00 27.72 15.12
CA TYR A 84 17.14 29.11 15.40
C TYR A 84 16.32 29.98 14.45
N SER A 85 15.65 31.01 14.98
CA SER A 85 15.00 32.05 14.18
C SER A 85 15.52 33.42 14.58
N GLN A 86 15.92 34.21 13.61
CA GLN A 86 16.29 35.59 13.83
C GLN A 86 15.09 36.49 14.25
N ALA A 87 13.87 36.01 14.05
CA ALA A 87 12.65 36.68 14.46
C ALA A 87 12.24 36.42 15.91
N LEU A 88 12.81 35.39 16.55
CA LEU A 88 12.52 35.08 17.94
C LEU A 88 13.58 35.70 18.87
N PRO A 89 13.18 36.24 20.03
CA PRO A 89 14.13 36.69 21.05
C PRO A 89 14.90 35.50 21.64
N ALA A 90 16.03 35.79 22.29
CA ALA A 90 16.95 34.75 22.81
C ALA A 90 16.27 33.74 23.76
N GLU A 91 15.38 34.22 24.61
CA GLU A 91 14.60 33.44 25.59
C GLU A 91 13.55 32.52 24.94
N GLU A 92 13.13 32.83 23.70
CA GLU A 92 12.14 32.02 22.96
C GLU A 92 12.78 31.04 21.97
N GLN A 93 14.09 31.02 21.80
CA GLN A 93 14.73 30.10 20.84
C GLN A 93 14.43 28.62 21.15
N GLY A 94 14.23 28.25 22.41
CA GLY A 94 13.87 26.90 22.82
C GLY A 94 12.53 26.39 22.30
N ILE A 95 11.63 27.30 21.87
CA ILE A 95 10.32 26.94 21.30
C ILE A 95 10.28 27.04 19.78
N PHE A 96 11.41 27.25 19.11
CA PHE A 96 11.50 27.41 17.66
C PHE A 96 10.75 26.30 16.90
N ALA A 97 11.03 25.01 17.21
CA ALA A 97 10.41 23.90 16.49
C ALA A 97 8.88 23.90 16.64
N HIS A 98 8.37 24.23 17.84
CA HIS A 98 6.94 24.34 18.07
C HIS A 98 6.30 25.48 17.26
N ARG A 99 6.91 26.67 17.31
CA ARG A 99 6.43 27.85 16.53
C ARG A 99 6.47 27.58 15.04
N TYR A 100 7.52 26.90 14.55
CA TYR A 100 7.63 26.49 13.16
C TYR A 100 6.47 25.59 12.72
N VAL A 101 6.12 24.57 13.53
CA VAL A 101 5.01 23.67 13.22
C VAL A 101 3.67 24.40 13.25
N LEU A 102 3.46 25.33 14.19
CA LEU A 102 2.25 26.18 14.22
C LEU A 102 2.14 27.06 12.96
N GLY A 103 3.27 27.63 12.51
CA GLY A 103 3.32 28.38 11.25
C GLY A 103 2.99 27.52 10.04
N LEU A 104 3.52 26.28 10.01
CA LEU A 104 3.15 25.32 8.99
C LEU A 104 1.65 25.02 8.98
N TYR A 105 1.07 24.74 10.13
CA TYR A 105 -0.37 24.44 10.24
C TYR A 105 -1.22 25.63 9.80
N ARG A 106 -0.79 26.88 10.09
CA ARG A 106 -1.47 28.08 9.58
C ARG A 106 -1.47 28.10 8.05
N VAL A 107 -0.31 27.91 7.41
CA VAL A 107 -0.19 27.90 5.95
C VAL A 107 -1.08 26.83 5.33
N ILE A 108 -1.03 25.60 5.84
CA ILE A 108 -1.80 24.47 5.29
C ILE A 108 -3.30 24.72 5.50
N ARG A 109 -3.73 25.17 6.68
CA ARG A 109 -5.13 25.49 6.99
C ARG A 109 -5.68 26.51 6.01
N GLU A 110 -5.00 27.63 5.85
CA GLU A 110 -5.42 28.69 4.93
C GLU A 110 -5.60 28.18 3.49
N LEU A 111 -4.68 27.33 3.04
CA LEU A 111 -4.74 26.77 1.70
C LEU A 111 -5.84 25.73 1.54
N THR A 112 -6.05 24.85 2.52
CA THR A 112 -7.12 23.85 2.48
C THR A 112 -8.51 24.49 2.58
N GLU A 113 -8.67 25.57 3.35
CA GLU A 113 -9.91 26.36 3.43
C GLU A 113 -10.20 27.10 2.12
N ARG A 114 -9.18 27.67 1.47
CA ARG A 114 -9.33 28.35 0.16
C ARG A 114 -9.61 27.39 -0.98
N PHE A 115 -9.10 26.17 -0.91
CA PHE A 115 -9.22 25.15 -1.95
C PHE A 115 -9.84 23.85 -1.43
N PRO A 116 -11.08 23.86 -0.94
CA PRO A 116 -11.71 22.70 -0.28
C PRO A 116 -11.98 21.52 -1.23
N LYS A 117 -11.81 21.70 -2.54
CA LYS A 117 -11.96 20.66 -3.56
C LYS A 117 -10.64 19.99 -3.92
N ILE A 118 -9.51 20.53 -3.49
CA ILE A 118 -8.20 19.91 -3.71
C ILE A 118 -7.97 18.86 -2.64
N LEU A 119 -7.65 17.65 -3.05
CA LEU A 119 -7.18 16.62 -2.14
C LEU A 119 -5.68 16.78 -1.90
N PHE A 120 -5.29 16.98 -0.64
CA PHE A 120 -3.89 17.10 -0.25
C PHE A 120 -3.34 15.80 0.31
N GLU A 121 -2.16 15.40 -0.19
CA GLU A 121 -1.35 14.31 0.35
C GLU A 121 -0.08 14.88 0.99
N GLY A 122 0.19 14.47 2.24
CA GLY A 122 1.43 14.82 2.93
C GLY A 122 2.57 13.88 2.57
N CYS A 123 3.75 14.46 2.37
CA CYS A 123 5.01 13.75 2.23
C CYS A 123 6.14 14.53 2.91
N ALA A 124 7.09 13.82 3.50
CA ALA A 124 8.29 14.43 4.07
C ALA A 124 9.45 13.45 4.00
N SER A 125 10.00 13.23 2.81
CA SER A 125 10.92 12.12 2.53
C SER A 125 10.31 10.81 3.06
N GLY A 126 9.09 10.50 2.64
CA GLY A 126 8.25 9.49 3.24
C GLY A 126 7.44 10.01 4.45
N GLY A 127 7.36 9.21 5.49
CA GLY A 127 6.48 9.41 6.65
C GLY A 127 7.05 10.23 7.80
N ASN A 128 8.06 11.09 7.60
CA ASN A 128 8.67 11.87 8.70
C ASN A 128 7.70 12.86 9.38
N ARG A 129 6.55 13.14 8.76
CA ARG A 129 5.45 13.92 9.32
C ARG A 129 4.12 13.19 9.20
N PHE A 130 4.15 11.91 9.46
CA PHE A 130 2.95 11.11 9.59
C PHE A 130 2.46 11.19 11.03
N ASP A 131 1.66 12.19 11.31
CA ASP A 131 1.11 12.49 12.63
C ASP A 131 -0.35 12.96 12.54
N LEU A 132 -1.04 12.97 13.69
CA LEU A 132 -2.46 13.36 13.76
C LEU A 132 -2.67 14.84 13.42
N GLY A 133 -1.70 15.72 13.69
CA GLY A 133 -1.81 17.13 13.36
C GLY A 133 -1.82 17.35 11.87
N MET A 134 -0.94 16.67 11.12
CA MET A 134 -0.95 16.72 9.65
C MET A 134 -2.23 16.11 9.06
N LEU A 135 -2.76 15.04 9.66
CA LEU A 135 -4.00 14.39 9.21
C LEU A 135 -5.24 15.28 9.36
N CYS A 136 -5.20 16.33 10.20
CA CYS A 136 -6.28 17.34 10.24
C CYS A 136 -6.44 18.11 8.92
N TYR A 137 -5.39 18.17 8.11
CA TYR A 137 -5.35 18.95 6.87
C TYR A 137 -5.13 18.11 5.62
N MET A 138 -4.42 17.00 5.78
CA MET A 138 -4.02 16.11 4.69
C MET A 138 -4.53 14.70 4.97
N PRO A 139 -5.69 14.32 4.41
CA PRO A 139 -6.35 13.05 4.71
C PRO A 139 -5.59 11.81 4.23
N GLN A 140 -4.52 12.01 3.47
CA GLN A 140 -3.62 10.97 2.99
C GLN A 140 -2.18 11.40 3.21
N ILE A 141 -1.33 10.47 3.70
CA ILE A 141 0.10 10.70 3.90
C ILE A 141 0.89 9.56 3.25
N TRP A 142 1.97 9.92 2.57
CA TRP A 142 2.93 8.98 2.02
C TRP A 142 3.76 8.37 3.15
N ALA A 143 3.58 7.07 3.38
CA ALA A 143 4.14 6.41 4.56
C ALA A 143 5.67 6.21 4.48
N SER A 144 6.23 5.99 3.29
CA SER A 144 7.66 5.76 3.09
C SER A 144 8.04 5.82 1.61
N ASP A 145 9.20 6.37 1.32
CA ASP A 145 9.83 6.32 -0.01
C ASP A 145 10.37 4.93 -0.37
N CYS A 146 10.42 4.00 0.59
CA CYS A 146 10.70 2.60 0.29
C CYS A 146 9.46 1.96 -0.32
N THR A 147 9.48 1.73 -1.64
CA THR A 147 8.35 1.21 -2.43
C THR A 147 8.44 -0.29 -2.71
N ASP A 148 9.47 -0.97 -2.20
CA ASP A 148 9.57 -2.43 -2.26
C ASP A 148 8.39 -3.09 -1.52
N ALA A 149 7.63 -3.95 -2.18
CA ALA A 149 6.38 -4.48 -1.61
C ALA A 149 6.60 -5.28 -0.32
N LEU A 150 7.71 -6.02 -0.17
CA LEU A 150 8.03 -6.73 1.08
C LEU A 150 8.29 -5.75 2.22
N GLN A 151 9.03 -4.66 1.95
CA GLN A 151 9.27 -3.63 2.97
C GLN A 151 7.98 -2.84 3.25
N ARG A 152 7.19 -2.53 2.22
CA ARG A 152 5.88 -1.87 2.39
C ARG A 152 4.92 -2.72 3.23
N ALA A 153 4.92 -4.03 3.08
CA ALA A 153 4.13 -4.91 3.93
C ALA A 153 4.47 -4.72 5.42
N ARG A 154 5.76 -4.60 5.76
CA ARG A 154 6.23 -4.34 7.13
C ARG A 154 5.88 -2.93 7.59
N ILE A 155 6.10 -1.92 6.74
CA ILE A 155 5.80 -0.51 7.02
C ILE A 155 4.30 -0.33 7.26
N GLN A 156 3.45 -0.80 6.36
CA GLN A 156 2.00 -0.70 6.49
C GLN A 156 1.47 -1.46 7.72
N ASN A 157 2.04 -2.64 8.00
CA ASN A 157 1.74 -3.37 9.23
C ASN A 157 2.08 -2.55 10.48
N GLY A 158 3.22 -1.86 10.50
CA GLY A 158 3.62 -0.96 11.58
C GLY A 158 2.65 0.20 11.77
N TYR A 159 2.36 0.95 10.70
CA TYR A 159 1.41 2.08 10.76
C TYR A 159 0.01 1.66 11.20
N SER A 160 -0.44 0.46 10.82
CA SER A 160 -1.78 -0.04 11.17
C SER A 160 -2.04 -0.23 12.66
N TYR A 161 -1.02 -0.08 13.53
CA TYR A 161 -1.23 -0.04 14.99
C TYR A 161 -1.81 1.29 15.49
N GLY A 162 -1.61 2.37 14.76
CA GLY A 162 -2.04 3.71 15.17
C GLY A 162 -2.90 4.46 14.15
N TYR A 163 -2.94 3.98 12.90
CA TYR A 163 -3.58 4.70 11.80
C TYR A 163 -4.43 3.78 10.93
N PRO A 164 -5.60 4.24 10.44
CA PRO A 164 -6.43 3.46 9.52
C PRO A 164 -5.81 3.39 8.12
N GLN A 165 -6.21 2.39 7.34
CA GLN A 165 -5.71 2.18 5.98
C GLN A 165 -6.08 3.31 5.03
N SER A 166 -7.19 4.00 5.28
CA SER A 166 -7.67 5.13 4.46
C SER A 166 -6.73 6.33 4.41
N VAL A 167 -5.78 6.44 5.34
CA VAL A 167 -4.81 7.55 5.36
C VAL A 167 -3.43 7.16 4.84
N LEU A 168 -3.21 5.88 4.55
CA LEU A 168 -1.92 5.33 4.11
C LEU A 168 -1.79 5.36 2.59
N GLY A 169 -0.99 6.26 2.02
CA GLY A 169 -0.61 6.19 0.62
C GLY A 169 0.18 4.91 0.34
N ALA A 170 -0.30 4.09 -0.60
CA ALA A 170 0.31 2.81 -0.95
C ALA A 170 0.35 2.63 -2.47
N HIS A 171 1.55 2.42 -3.03
CA HIS A 171 1.72 2.37 -4.47
C HIS A 171 2.32 1.04 -4.93
N VAL A 172 1.89 0.59 -6.10
CA VAL A 172 2.54 -0.43 -6.91
C VAL A 172 3.71 0.23 -7.62
N SER A 173 4.94 -0.11 -7.25
CA SER A 173 6.17 0.42 -7.86
C SER A 173 6.68 -0.46 -9.01
N ALA A 174 7.72 0.01 -9.70
CA ALA A 174 8.40 -0.77 -10.74
C ALA A 174 9.06 -2.05 -10.18
N SER A 175 9.26 -3.04 -11.05
CA SER A 175 10.02 -4.26 -10.77
C SER A 175 11.06 -4.47 -11.89
N PRO A 176 12.36 -4.64 -11.54
CA PRO A 176 12.91 -4.65 -10.19
C PRO A 176 12.76 -3.32 -9.46
N ASN A 177 12.61 -3.38 -8.13
CA ASN A 177 12.53 -2.18 -7.32
C ASN A 177 13.86 -1.41 -7.35
N HIS A 178 13.80 -0.09 -7.51
CA HIS A 178 15.00 0.74 -7.70
C HIS A 178 15.93 0.82 -6.48
N GLN A 179 15.43 0.54 -5.26
CA GLN A 179 16.23 0.60 -4.03
C GLN A 179 16.80 -0.77 -3.64
N THR A 180 15.98 -1.82 -3.76
CA THR A 180 16.33 -3.16 -3.27
C THR A 180 16.75 -4.11 -4.39
N LEU A 181 16.54 -3.73 -5.64
CA LEU A 181 16.72 -4.56 -6.85
C LEU A 181 15.89 -5.85 -6.83
N ARG A 182 14.97 -5.98 -5.86
CA ARG A 182 14.11 -7.15 -5.73
C ARG A 182 13.07 -7.17 -6.85
N ARG A 183 12.85 -8.36 -7.39
CA ARG A 183 11.78 -8.63 -8.35
C ARG A 183 10.61 -9.26 -7.61
N ILE A 184 9.48 -8.57 -7.60
CA ILE A 184 8.23 -9.05 -7.01
C ILE A 184 7.17 -9.01 -8.10
N PRO A 185 6.38 -10.08 -8.28
CA PRO A 185 5.31 -10.13 -9.26
C PRO A 185 4.31 -8.97 -9.11
N LEU A 186 3.66 -8.56 -10.21
CA LEU A 186 2.71 -7.45 -10.23
C LEU A 186 1.57 -7.69 -9.25
N GLU A 187 0.97 -8.87 -9.29
CA GLU A 187 -0.12 -9.28 -8.42
C GLU A 187 0.23 -9.21 -6.93
N SER A 188 1.50 -9.49 -6.58
CA SER A 188 1.97 -9.43 -5.19
C SER A 188 2.21 -7.99 -4.74
N ARG A 189 2.74 -7.14 -5.63
CA ARG A 189 2.88 -5.69 -5.38
C ARG A 189 1.51 -5.05 -5.17
N PHE A 190 0.53 -5.42 -5.99
CA PHE A 190 -0.85 -4.96 -5.86
C PHE A 190 -1.48 -5.45 -4.56
N ALA A 191 -1.33 -6.72 -4.19
CA ALA A 191 -1.93 -7.28 -2.97
C ALA A 191 -1.51 -6.51 -1.70
N ILE A 192 -0.29 -6.01 -1.67
CA ILE A 192 0.18 -5.18 -0.55
C ILE A 192 -0.32 -3.73 -0.67
N ALA A 193 -0.26 -3.14 -1.87
CA ALA A 193 -0.66 -1.76 -2.08
C ALA A 193 -2.18 -1.55 -1.90
N CYS A 194 -3.01 -2.54 -2.24
CA CYS A 194 -4.46 -2.42 -2.11
C CYS A 194 -4.96 -2.31 -0.66
N ALA A 195 -4.13 -2.71 0.33
CA ALA A 195 -4.42 -2.50 1.76
C ALA A 195 -4.10 -1.05 2.23
N GLY A 196 -4.26 -0.08 1.37
CA GLY A 196 -4.11 1.35 1.61
C GLY A 196 -4.78 2.15 0.51
N VAL A 197 -4.41 3.42 0.37
CA VAL A 197 -4.88 4.27 -0.74
C VAL A 197 -4.01 3.95 -1.96
N LEU A 198 -4.57 3.15 -2.87
CA LEU A 198 -3.87 2.58 -4.01
C LEU A 198 -3.43 3.65 -5.03
N GLY A 199 -2.18 3.55 -5.45
CA GLY A 199 -1.63 4.24 -6.62
C GLY A 199 -0.67 3.33 -7.40
N TYR A 200 -0.33 3.75 -8.61
CA TYR A 200 0.70 3.11 -9.44
C TYR A 200 1.84 4.09 -9.66
N GLU A 201 3.02 3.75 -9.18
CA GLU A 201 4.26 4.53 -9.27
C GLU A 201 5.27 3.78 -10.15
N CYS A 202 4.89 3.59 -11.38
CA CYS A 202 5.73 2.98 -12.40
C CYS A 202 5.44 3.61 -13.76
N ASN A 203 6.39 3.55 -14.67
CA ASN A 203 6.18 4.00 -16.04
C ASN A 203 5.31 2.96 -16.78
N LEU A 204 4.05 3.30 -17.03
CA LEU A 204 3.12 2.40 -17.72
C LEU A 204 3.52 2.09 -19.16
N SER A 205 4.35 2.95 -19.79
CA SER A 205 4.84 2.73 -21.14
C SER A 205 5.90 1.61 -21.23
N ASP A 206 6.50 1.24 -20.09
CA ASP A 206 7.50 0.17 -20.03
C ASP A 206 6.85 -1.21 -19.79
N LEU A 207 5.54 -1.24 -19.55
CA LEU A 207 4.81 -2.46 -19.23
C LEU A 207 4.30 -3.15 -20.50
N SER A 208 4.28 -4.48 -20.45
CA SER A 208 3.68 -5.30 -21.49
C SER A 208 2.16 -5.13 -21.57
N ALA A 209 1.57 -5.48 -22.70
CA ALA A 209 0.10 -5.49 -22.85
C ALA A 209 -0.60 -6.38 -21.82
N GLY A 210 0.03 -7.50 -21.43
CA GLY A 210 -0.47 -8.40 -20.39
C GLY A 210 -0.48 -7.72 -19.01
N GLU A 211 0.61 -7.04 -18.61
CA GLU A 211 0.66 -6.29 -17.35
C GLU A 211 -0.33 -5.13 -17.32
N LEU A 212 -0.52 -4.44 -18.44
CA LEU A 212 -1.54 -3.38 -18.53
C LEU A 212 -2.97 -3.94 -18.42
N ALA A 213 -3.24 -5.13 -18.96
CA ALA A 213 -4.52 -5.80 -18.79
C ALA A 213 -4.72 -6.22 -17.32
N GLU A 214 -3.68 -6.74 -16.68
CA GLU A 214 -3.68 -7.10 -15.26
C GLU A 214 -3.97 -5.88 -14.37
N ILE A 215 -3.31 -4.73 -14.61
CA ILE A 215 -3.59 -3.48 -13.88
C ILE A 215 -5.04 -3.03 -14.02
N ARG A 216 -5.67 -3.24 -15.18
CA ARG A 216 -7.10 -2.91 -15.35
C ARG A 216 -7.99 -3.74 -14.42
N GLU A 217 -7.71 -5.04 -14.32
CA GLU A 217 -8.45 -5.93 -13.40
C GLU A 217 -8.15 -5.60 -11.93
N GLU A 218 -6.90 -5.26 -11.59
CA GLU A 218 -6.52 -4.80 -10.27
C GLU A 218 -7.26 -3.52 -9.84
N VAL A 219 -7.31 -2.53 -10.74
CA VAL A 219 -8.06 -1.27 -10.51
C VAL A 219 -9.56 -1.53 -10.38
N LYS A 220 -10.12 -2.45 -11.18
CA LYS A 220 -11.53 -2.84 -11.09
C LYS A 220 -11.84 -3.47 -9.72
N LEU A 221 -11.05 -4.46 -9.32
CA LEU A 221 -11.18 -5.10 -8.02
C LEU A 221 -11.05 -4.09 -6.88
N TYR A 222 -10.04 -3.21 -6.94
CA TYR A 222 -9.86 -2.18 -5.92
C TYR A 222 -11.07 -1.24 -5.82
N LYS A 223 -11.64 -0.81 -6.93
CA LYS A 223 -12.83 0.06 -6.94
C LYS A 223 -14.04 -0.63 -6.34
N GLU A 224 -14.21 -1.93 -6.59
CA GLU A 224 -15.30 -2.74 -6.04
C GLU A 224 -15.16 -2.98 -4.53
N TRP A 225 -13.94 -3.20 -4.05
CA TRP A 225 -13.65 -3.55 -2.67
C TRP A 225 -13.07 -2.41 -1.83
N ARG A 226 -12.93 -1.22 -2.41
CA ARG A 226 -12.29 -0.06 -1.79
C ARG A 226 -12.91 0.31 -0.44
N GLU A 227 -14.22 0.22 -0.31
CA GLU A 227 -14.94 0.49 0.93
C GLU A 227 -14.43 -0.41 2.06
N VAL A 228 -14.34 -1.71 1.81
CA VAL A 228 -13.79 -2.66 2.79
C VAL A 228 -12.31 -2.41 3.03
N LEU A 229 -11.52 -2.24 1.97
CA LEU A 229 -10.06 -2.10 2.05
C LEU A 229 -9.62 -0.85 2.82
N GLN A 230 -10.33 0.26 2.69
CA GLN A 230 -9.97 1.53 3.34
C GLN A 230 -10.64 1.73 4.70
N PHE A 231 -11.89 1.29 4.86
CA PHE A 231 -12.73 1.61 6.02
C PHE A 231 -13.14 0.40 6.85
N GLY A 232 -12.77 -0.80 6.41
CA GLY A 232 -12.99 -2.03 7.18
C GLY A 232 -12.11 -2.12 8.43
N GLN A 233 -12.52 -2.97 9.36
CA GLN A 233 -11.72 -3.29 10.54
C GLN A 233 -10.51 -4.14 10.13
N PHE A 234 -9.32 -3.64 10.37
CA PHE A 234 -8.06 -4.28 10.00
C PHE A 234 -7.55 -5.21 11.10
N TYR A 235 -7.38 -6.48 10.77
CA TYR A 235 -6.83 -7.50 11.67
C TYR A 235 -5.46 -7.98 11.15
N ARG A 236 -4.45 -7.88 12.00
CA ARG A 236 -3.14 -8.50 11.82
C ARG A 236 -3.20 -9.91 12.40
N LEU A 237 -3.07 -10.92 11.58
CA LEU A 237 -3.10 -12.30 12.01
C LEU A 237 -1.66 -12.81 12.15
N LYS A 238 -1.43 -13.64 13.16
CA LYS A 238 -0.15 -14.37 13.25
C LYS A 238 -0.11 -15.43 12.17
N GLY A 239 0.97 -15.45 11.38
CA GLY A 239 1.25 -16.57 10.50
C GLY A 239 1.41 -17.86 11.33
N HIS A 240 1.19 -19.01 10.72
CA HIS A 240 1.63 -20.26 11.30
C HIS A 240 3.16 -20.31 11.14
N ALA A 241 3.88 -19.57 11.98
CA ALA A 241 5.28 -19.86 12.16
C ALA A 241 5.32 -21.29 12.68
N ALA A 242 5.75 -22.22 11.84
CA ALA A 242 6.29 -23.46 12.35
C ALA A 242 7.24 -23.03 13.47
N LYS A 243 7.12 -23.64 14.67
CA LYS A 243 8.01 -23.36 15.81
C LYS A 243 9.44 -23.70 15.38
N GLY A 244 10.07 -22.82 14.61
CA GLY A 244 11.35 -23.02 13.97
C GLY A 244 11.83 -21.76 13.29
N ARG A 245 13.08 -21.68 13.00
CA ARG A 245 13.92 -20.56 12.60
C ARG A 245 13.50 -19.72 11.38
N PHE A 246 12.39 -20.03 10.67
CA PHE A 246 12.04 -19.34 9.45
C PHE A 246 10.58 -18.86 9.50
N ASP A 247 10.41 -17.55 9.50
CA ASP A 247 9.13 -16.91 9.24
C ASP A 247 8.86 -16.98 7.73
N THR A 248 8.02 -17.92 7.32
CA THR A 248 7.68 -18.16 5.92
C THR A 248 6.65 -17.17 5.39
N GLU A 249 5.90 -16.53 6.28
CA GLU A 249 4.90 -15.52 5.94
C GLU A 249 5.34 -14.14 6.44
N ALA A 250 5.47 -13.19 5.52
CA ALA A 250 5.80 -11.81 5.89
C ALA A 250 4.63 -11.10 6.56
N VAL A 251 3.41 -11.29 6.05
CA VAL A 251 2.17 -10.76 6.61
C VAL A 251 0.99 -11.68 6.33
N ARG A 252 0.00 -11.59 7.22
CA ARG A 252 -1.35 -12.10 7.01
C ARG A 252 -2.33 -11.08 7.55
N TRP A 253 -3.08 -10.45 6.66
CA TRP A 253 -4.07 -9.45 6.99
C TRP A 253 -5.47 -9.92 6.66
N ASN A 254 -6.44 -9.43 7.44
CA ASN A 254 -7.84 -9.63 7.18
C ASN A 254 -8.57 -8.32 7.47
N ILE A 255 -9.28 -7.81 6.50
CA ILE A 255 -10.00 -6.53 6.58
C ILE A 255 -11.48 -6.85 6.43
N VAL A 256 -12.28 -6.49 7.42
CA VAL A 256 -13.70 -6.86 7.50
C VAL A 256 -14.56 -5.61 7.45
N SER A 257 -15.61 -5.60 6.64
CA SER A 257 -16.59 -4.52 6.59
C SER A 257 -17.22 -4.29 7.98
N PRO A 258 -17.66 -3.05 8.30
CA PRO A 258 -18.24 -2.75 9.61
C PRO A 258 -19.46 -3.62 9.97
N ASP A 259 -20.24 -4.06 8.98
CA ASP A 259 -21.39 -4.93 9.13
C ASP A 259 -21.04 -6.43 9.18
N GLY A 260 -19.78 -6.77 8.96
CA GLY A 260 -19.29 -8.15 8.96
C GLY A 260 -19.69 -8.97 7.74
N THR A 261 -20.35 -8.39 6.74
CA THR A 261 -20.86 -9.13 5.56
C THR A 261 -19.80 -9.40 4.50
N ARG A 262 -18.74 -8.58 4.44
CA ARG A 262 -17.67 -8.69 3.46
C ARG A 262 -16.30 -8.62 4.14
N ALA A 263 -15.33 -9.35 3.61
CA ALA A 263 -13.94 -9.23 4.06
C ALA A 263 -12.94 -9.52 2.93
N VAL A 264 -11.74 -8.98 3.11
CA VAL A 264 -10.58 -9.26 2.24
C VAL A 264 -9.48 -9.86 3.09
N GLY A 265 -9.03 -11.07 2.74
CA GLY A 265 -7.84 -11.70 3.30
C GLY A 265 -6.64 -11.46 2.39
N ILE A 266 -5.50 -11.07 2.95
CA ILE A 266 -4.25 -10.86 2.21
C ILE A 266 -3.13 -11.62 2.91
N THR A 267 -2.41 -12.44 2.13
CA THR A 267 -1.23 -13.16 2.61
C THR A 267 -0.04 -12.82 1.72
N LEU A 268 1.14 -12.63 2.30
CA LEU A 268 2.41 -12.50 1.59
C LEU A 268 3.38 -13.55 2.10
N GLN A 269 3.84 -14.40 1.18
CA GLN A 269 4.88 -15.38 1.44
C GLN A 269 6.24 -14.69 1.41
N ASN A 270 7.05 -14.89 2.45
CA ASN A 270 8.43 -14.37 2.48
C ASN A 270 9.38 -15.32 1.74
N GLN A 271 9.33 -16.59 2.13
CA GLN A 271 10.13 -17.66 1.53
C GLN A 271 9.29 -18.92 1.32
N VAL A 272 9.57 -19.63 0.25
CA VAL A 272 9.00 -20.96 0.00
C VAL A 272 9.91 -22.01 0.63
N LEU A 273 9.32 -22.87 1.44
CA LEU A 273 10.03 -24.03 2.01
C LEU A 273 9.69 -25.29 1.23
N PRO A 274 10.67 -26.19 1.04
CA PRO A 274 10.40 -27.52 0.50
C PRO A 274 9.37 -28.26 1.37
N ASN A 275 8.47 -29.01 0.74
CA ASN A 275 7.47 -29.82 1.40
C ASN A 275 6.46 -29.05 2.30
N TYR A 276 6.28 -27.77 2.08
CA TYR A 276 5.27 -26.96 2.75
C TYR A 276 3.91 -27.18 2.07
N SER A 277 3.20 -28.23 2.49
CA SER A 277 2.02 -28.72 1.77
C SER A 277 0.69 -28.13 2.23
N HIS A 278 0.60 -27.63 3.46
CA HIS A 278 -0.68 -27.22 4.03
C HIS A 278 -0.71 -25.75 4.38
N ARG A 279 -1.63 -25.04 3.73
CA ARG A 279 -1.93 -23.64 4.00
C ARG A 279 -3.38 -23.52 4.44
N TYR A 280 -3.64 -22.58 5.32
CA TYR A 280 -4.98 -22.32 5.85
C TYR A 280 -5.29 -20.83 5.72
N LEU A 281 -6.46 -20.54 5.19
CA LEU A 281 -7.05 -19.21 5.33
C LEU A 281 -7.81 -19.17 6.66
N LYS A 282 -7.34 -18.32 7.57
CA LYS A 282 -8.00 -18.03 8.84
C LYS A 282 -8.30 -16.56 8.88
N THR A 283 -9.46 -16.19 9.43
CA THR A 283 -9.92 -14.82 9.55
C THR A 283 -10.14 -14.43 11.00
N ARG A 284 -10.56 -13.21 11.21
CA ARG A 284 -11.05 -12.68 12.47
C ARG A 284 -12.08 -11.59 12.17
N GLY A 285 -13.13 -11.52 12.99
CA GLY A 285 -14.11 -10.43 12.91
C GLY A 285 -15.32 -10.70 12.02
N LEU A 286 -15.40 -11.86 11.35
CA LEU A 286 -16.62 -12.29 10.66
C LEU A 286 -17.69 -12.71 11.68
N LEU A 287 -18.96 -12.58 11.30
CA LEU A 287 -20.09 -13.04 12.10
C LEU A 287 -20.12 -14.57 12.14
N GLU A 288 -20.05 -15.16 13.34
CA GLU A 288 -19.84 -16.61 13.52
C GLU A 288 -20.99 -17.47 12.99
N ASP A 289 -22.20 -16.98 13.07
CA ASP A 289 -23.46 -17.64 12.69
C ASP A 289 -23.83 -17.44 11.20
N ARG A 290 -23.05 -16.66 10.46
CA ARG A 290 -23.27 -16.42 9.05
C ARG A 290 -22.49 -17.39 8.17
N ILE A 291 -23.02 -17.61 6.98
CA ILE A 291 -22.38 -18.42 5.92
C ILE A 291 -21.72 -17.46 4.93
N TYR A 292 -20.50 -17.76 4.54
CA TYR A 292 -19.72 -16.95 3.60
C TYR A 292 -19.29 -17.79 2.41
N HIS A 293 -19.32 -17.15 1.24
CA HIS A 293 -18.61 -17.58 0.06
C HIS A 293 -17.18 -16.99 0.11
N VAL A 294 -16.20 -17.87 0.02
CA VAL A 294 -14.77 -17.52 0.05
C VAL A 294 -14.15 -17.95 -1.26
N TYR A 295 -13.57 -17.01 -1.97
CA TYR A 295 -12.88 -17.28 -3.23
C TYR A 295 -11.60 -16.44 -3.33
N ASN A 296 -10.62 -16.90 -4.11
CA ASN A 296 -9.42 -16.13 -4.34
C ASN A 296 -9.56 -15.25 -5.58
N ARG A 297 -8.77 -14.17 -5.63
CA ARG A 297 -8.55 -13.43 -6.87
C ARG A 297 -7.95 -14.39 -7.90
N SER A 298 -8.55 -14.48 -9.08
CA SER A 298 -8.04 -15.29 -10.19
C SER A 298 -6.64 -14.80 -10.60
N LEU A 299 -5.71 -15.73 -10.76
CA LEU A 299 -4.33 -15.47 -11.16
C LEU A 299 -4.00 -16.17 -12.47
N LYS A 300 -3.08 -15.57 -13.22
CA LYS A 300 -2.46 -16.15 -14.41
C LYS A 300 -0.95 -16.23 -14.19
N TYR A 301 -0.38 -17.39 -14.40
CA TYR A 301 1.05 -17.59 -14.23
C TYR A 301 1.79 -17.51 -15.56
N ASP A 302 2.82 -16.69 -15.58
CA ASP A 302 3.82 -16.72 -16.64
C ASP A 302 4.64 -18.02 -16.54
N ILE A 303 4.74 -18.76 -17.63
CA ILE A 303 5.47 -20.02 -17.66
C ILE A 303 6.95 -19.88 -17.28
N ARG A 304 7.55 -18.68 -17.41
CA ARG A 304 8.93 -18.41 -16.96
C ARG A 304 9.10 -18.60 -15.46
N ARG A 305 8.05 -18.45 -14.68
CA ARG A 305 8.08 -18.69 -13.23
C ARG A 305 8.24 -20.15 -12.87
N MET A 306 7.97 -21.05 -13.80
CA MET A 306 8.02 -22.48 -13.57
C MET A 306 9.42 -23.08 -13.85
N GLY A 307 10.30 -22.33 -14.50
CA GLY A 307 11.61 -22.84 -14.88
C GLY A 307 11.51 -24.13 -15.68
N ASP A 308 12.37 -25.09 -15.41
CA ASP A 308 12.36 -26.40 -16.07
C ASP A 308 11.13 -27.26 -15.74
N LEU A 309 10.36 -26.90 -14.72
CA LEU A 309 9.13 -27.61 -14.36
C LEU A 309 8.08 -27.56 -15.48
N ILE A 310 8.15 -26.55 -16.37
CA ILE A 310 7.30 -26.49 -17.56
C ILE A 310 7.40 -27.79 -18.40
N ASN A 311 8.54 -28.47 -18.38
CA ASN A 311 8.76 -29.69 -19.12
C ASN A 311 7.98 -30.91 -18.57
N THR A 312 7.37 -30.81 -17.39
CA THR A 312 6.48 -31.84 -16.86
C THR A 312 5.12 -31.86 -17.58
N VAL A 313 4.73 -30.74 -18.21
CA VAL A 313 3.44 -30.57 -18.91
C VAL A 313 3.60 -30.20 -20.38
N SER A 314 4.76 -29.72 -20.80
CA SER A 314 5.02 -29.30 -22.17
C SER A 314 5.24 -30.52 -23.07
N PRO A 315 4.57 -30.57 -24.25
CA PRO A 315 4.79 -31.63 -25.22
C PRO A 315 6.14 -31.55 -25.92
N ILE A 316 6.84 -30.43 -25.82
CA ILE A 316 8.16 -30.23 -26.38
C ILE A 316 9.13 -29.73 -25.29
N PRO A 317 10.42 -30.11 -25.32
CA PRO A 317 11.37 -29.68 -24.33
C PRO A 317 11.63 -28.15 -24.49
N VAL A 318 11.44 -27.42 -23.41
CA VAL A 318 11.65 -25.97 -23.31
C VAL A 318 12.81 -25.74 -22.35
N LYS A 319 13.92 -25.20 -22.87
CA LYS A 319 15.06 -24.82 -22.03
C LYS A 319 14.77 -23.47 -21.36
N GLN A 320 14.94 -23.42 -20.04
CA GLN A 320 14.78 -22.19 -19.27
C GLN A 320 15.64 -21.07 -19.86
N ASP A 321 15.09 -19.85 -19.86
CA ASP A 321 15.74 -18.62 -20.38
C ASP A 321 16.17 -18.67 -21.85
N SER A 322 15.71 -19.66 -22.63
CA SER A 322 15.91 -19.68 -24.08
C SER A 322 15.00 -18.69 -24.79
N LEU A 323 15.33 -18.34 -26.04
CA LEU A 323 14.49 -17.49 -26.90
C LEU A 323 13.08 -18.11 -27.08
N LEU A 324 13.00 -19.46 -27.19
CA LEU A 324 11.74 -20.17 -27.28
C LEU A 324 10.93 -20.00 -26.00
N HIS A 325 11.55 -20.13 -24.82
CA HIS A 325 10.89 -19.89 -23.54
C HIS A 325 10.34 -18.48 -23.42
N GLY A 326 11.13 -17.49 -23.82
CA GLY A 326 10.68 -16.09 -23.88
C GLY A 326 9.51 -15.85 -24.84
N ALA A 327 9.56 -16.45 -26.05
CA ALA A 327 8.47 -16.34 -27.00
C ALA A 327 7.18 -17.02 -26.52
N LEU A 328 7.29 -18.22 -25.96
CA LEU A 328 6.15 -18.97 -25.41
C LEU A 328 5.51 -18.25 -24.23
N SER A 329 6.27 -17.56 -23.40
CA SER A 329 5.75 -16.84 -22.24
C SER A 329 4.78 -15.71 -22.60
N HIS A 330 4.85 -15.18 -23.82
CA HIS A 330 3.90 -14.20 -24.33
C HIS A 330 2.61 -14.82 -24.88
N LEU A 331 2.65 -16.12 -25.19
CA LEU A 331 1.52 -16.82 -25.81
C LEU A 331 0.78 -17.73 -24.83
N VAL A 332 1.49 -18.26 -23.82
CA VAL A 332 0.96 -19.25 -22.90
C VAL A 332 0.98 -18.71 -21.49
N GLN A 333 -0.19 -18.64 -20.87
CA GLN A 333 -0.35 -18.37 -19.45
C GLN A 333 -1.08 -19.56 -18.83
N LEU A 334 -0.68 -19.95 -17.63
CA LEU A 334 -1.33 -21.02 -16.88
C LEU A 334 -2.29 -20.41 -15.87
N ASP A 335 -3.45 -21.03 -15.72
CA ASP A 335 -4.38 -20.64 -14.65
C ASP A 335 -3.76 -20.96 -13.29
N GLY A 336 -3.88 -20.01 -12.37
CA GLY A 336 -3.55 -20.22 -10.97
C GLY A 336 -4.58 -21.12 -10.27
N GLU A 337 -4.29 -21.44 -9.02
CA GLU A 337 -5.21 -22.17 -8.16
C GLU A 337 -6.55 -21.46 -8.00
N LYS A 338 -7.61 -22.23 -7.82
CA LYS A 338 -8.97 -21.74 -7.56
C LYS A 338 -9.39 -22.17 -6.17
N GLU A 339 -9.71 -21.19 -5.36
CA GLU A 339 -10.37 -21.39 -4.07
C GLU A 339 -11.84 -21.01 -4.23
N ASP A 340 -12.72 -21.89 -3.82
CA ASP A 340 -14.19 -21.71 -3.90
C ASP A 340 -14.84 -22.51 -2.76
N HIS A 341 -15.18 -21.84 -1.67
CA HIS A 341 -15.63 -22.46 -0.44
C HIS A 341 -16.89 -21.79 0.08
N ILE A 342 -17.85 -22.58 0.53
CA ILE A 342 -19.01 -22.12 1.30
C ILE A 342 -18.84 -22.60 2.74
N VAL A 343 -18.70 -21.65 3.68
CA VAL A 343 -18.28 -21.98 5.05
C VAL A 343 -18.83 -20.96 6.06
N THR A 344 -19.03 -21.39 7.31
CA THR A 344 -19.47 -20.51 8.39
C THR A 344 -18.36 -19.60 8.88
N GLY A 345 -18.70 -18.37 9.32
CA GLY A 345 -17.75 -17.46 9.93
C GLY A 345 -17.06 -18.05 11.17
N SER A 346 -17.76 -18.90 11.92
CA SER A 346 -17.17 -19.63 13.06
C SER A 346 -15.98 -20.51 12.65
N ILE A 347 -16.10 -21.24 11.55
CA ILE A 347 -14.99 -22.06 11.02
C ILE A 347 -13.84 -21.16 10.57
N LEU A 348 -14.12 -20.11 9.80
CA LEU A 348 -13.11 -19.17 9.32
C LEU A 348 -12.36 -18.50 10.48
N ASN A 349 -13.06 -18.05 11.51
CA ASN A 349 -12.44 -17.35 12.64
C ASN A 349 -11.67 -18.27 13.58
N LYS A 350 -12.09 -19.51 13.77
CA LYS A 350 -11.54 -20.43 14.80
C LYS A 350 -10.54 -21.45 14.23
N ALA A 351 -10.94 -22.16 13.19
CA ALA A 351 -10.14 -23.22 12.57
C ALA A 351 -9.39 -22.74 11.33
N GLY A 352 -10.06 -21.97 10.48
CA GLY A 352 -9.63 -21.68 9.11
C GLY A 352 -10.04 -22.81 8.16
N ILE A 353 -9.89 -22.56 6.86
CA ILE A 353 -10.11 -23.54 5.79
C ILE A 353 -8.80 -23.93 5.15
N PRO A 354 -8.61 -25.20 4.79
CA PRO A 354 -7.44 -25.61 4.01
C PRO A 354 -7.52 -24.98 2.61
N LEU A 355 -6.40 -24.49 2.13
CA LEU A 355 -6.24 -23.97 0.77
C LEU A 355 -5.68 -25.05 -0.15
N ALA A 356 -5.76 -24.81 -1.46
CA ALA A 356 -5.18 -25.68 -2.48
C ALA A 356 -3.74 -26.05 -2.14
N SER A 357 -3.40 -27.31 -2.31
CA SER A 357 -2.07 -27.85 -2.00
C SER A 357 -1.01 -27.15 -2.85
N GLY A 358 0.09 -26.77 -2.22
CA GLY A 358 1.26 -26.25 -2.93
C GLY A 358 1.94 -27.33 -3.76
N TYR A 359 2.58 -26.92 -4.86
CA TYR A 359 3.39 -27.82 -5.67
C TYR A 359 4.52 -28.44 -4.85
N GLN A 360 4.69 -29.78 -4.94
CA GLN A 360 5.64 -30.52 -4.13
C GLN A 360 6.73 -31.24 -4.96
N GLY A 361 6.93 -30.83 -6.21
CA GLY A 361 7.97 -31.38 -7.08
C GLY A 361 7.54 -32.62 -7.91
N THR A 362 6.32 -33.14 -7.72
CA THR A 362 5.79 -34.28 -8.45
C THR A 362 4.44 -33.96 -9.07
N GLY A 363 4.38 -33.93 -10.39
CA GLY A 363 3.15 -33.79 -11.16
C GLY A 363 2.30 -32.54 -10.90
N PHE A 364 1.55 -32.13 -11.90
CA PHE A 364 0.46 -31.17 -11.77
C PHE A 364 -0.83 -31.99 -11.73
N GLU A 365 -1.32 -32.32 -10.56
CA GLU A 365 -2.60 -32.97 -10.40
C GLU A 365 -3.62 -32.03 -9.80
N GLY A 366 -4.69 -31.79 -10.54
CA GLY A 366 -5.83 -31.05 -10.06
C GLY A 366 -5.54 -29.54 -9.78
N ASN A 367 -6.12 -29.03 -8.70
CA ASN A 367 -6.00 -27.64 -8.27
C ASN A 367 -4.75 -27.43 -7.39
N THR A 368 -3.59 -27.16 -8.02
CA THR A 368 -2.29 -27.02 -7.34
C THR A 368 -1.88 -25.55 -7.30
N ALA A 369 -1.57 -25.05 -6.12
CA ALA A 369 -1.05 -23.70 -5.93
C ALA A 369 0.45 -23.65 -6.20
N PHE A 370 0.87 -22.69 -7.01
CA PHE A 370 2.28 -22.45 -7.31
C PHE A 370 2.76 -21.21 -6.59
N TYR A 371 3.65 -21.39 -5.60
CA TYR A 371 4.19 -20.31 -4.81
C TYR A 371 5.69 -20.15 -5.04
N GLN A 372 6.10 -18.89 -5.15
CA GLN A 372 7.50 -18.47 -5.14
C GLN A 372 7.74 -17.54 -3.96
N ASP A 373 9.00 -17.21 -3.71
CA ASP A 373 9.36 -16.18 -2.76
C ASP A 373 8.67 -14.86 -3.14
N TYR A 374 8.13 -14.19 -2.14
CA TYR A 374 7.40 -12.91 -2.25
C TYR A 374 6.04 -12.98 -2.97
N ASP A 375 5.47 -14.18 -3.12
CA ASP A 375 4.12 -14.31 -3.66
C ASP A 375 3.06 -13.92 -2.63
N ALA A 376 2.09 -13.14 -3.08
CA ALA A 376 0.92 -12.78 -2.30
C ALA A 376 -0.36 -13.37 -2.88
N ARG A 377 -1.38 -13.51 -2.04
CA ARG A 377 -2.73 -13.92 -2.42
C ARG A 377 -3.76 -13.01 -1.80
N ILE A 378 -4.82 -12.75 -2.54
CA ILE A 378 -6.00 -12.04 -2.09
C ILE A 378 -7.16 -13.01 -2.10
N PHE A 379 -7.85 -13.09 -0.96
CA PHE A 379 -9.08 -13.86 -0.76
C PHE A 379 -10.23 -12.90 -0.55
N LEU A 380 -11.30 -13.09 -1.28
CA LEU A 380 -12.52 -12.30 -1.23
C LEU A 380 -13.57 -13.13 -0.48
N ILE A 381 -14.24 -12.51 0.46
CA ILE A 381 -15.16 -13.17 1.38
C ILE A 381 -16.44 -12.35 1.42
N GLU A 382 -17.56 -12.95 1.05
CA GLU A 382 -18.87 -12.32 1.03
C GLU A 382 -19.90 -13.20 1.73
N GLU A 383 -20.82 -12.60 2.48
CA GLU A 383 -21.95 -13.34 3.06
C GLU A 383 -22.73 -13.99 1.91
N ALA A 384 -22.88 -15.28 1.98
CA ALA A 384 -23.64 -16.03 0.98
C ALA A 384 -25.15 -15.73 1.15
N ALA A 385 -25.82 -15.50 0.03
CA ALA A 385 -27.28 -15.39 0.04
C ALA A 385 -27.89 -16.65 0.71
N PRO A 386 -28.94 -16.51 1.52
CA PRO A 386 -29.64 -17.67 2.03
C PRO A 386 -30.01 -18.60 0.88
N ALA A 387 -29.54 -19.85 0.92
CA ALA A 387 -29.91 -20.82 -0.08
C ALA A 387 -31.44 -20.96 -0.06
N GLU A 388 -32.08 -20.52 -1.14
CA GLU A 388 -33.50 -20.81 -1.33
C GLU A 388 -33.67 -22.33 -1.35
N GLY A 389 -34.17 -22.91 -0.25
CA GLY A 389 -34.77 -24.25 -0.25
C GLY A 389 -33.84 -25.44 -0.04
N THR A 390 -32.74 -25.36 0.71
CA THR A 390 -32.10 -26.59 1.23
C THR A 390 -32.13 -26.60 2.76
N GLY A 391 -32.96 -27.51 3.30
CA GLY A 391 -33.24 -27.68 4.74
C GLY A 391 -32.03 -28.12 5.56
N ILE A 392 -31.05 -27.21 5.79
CA ILE A 392 -29.98 -27.43 6.77
C ILE A 392 -30.53 -27.31 8.22
N ARG A 393 -31.75 -26.78 8.41
CA ARG A 393 -32.40 -26.72 9.74
C ARG A 393 -32.85 -28.07 10.27
N GLU A 394 -33.04 -29.09 9.46
CA GLU A 394 -33.50 -30.41 9.92
C GLU A 394 -32.40 -31.37 10.38
N ALA A 395 -31.15 -31.18 10.01
CA ALA A 395 -30.06 -32.08 10.39
C ALA A 395 -29.58 -31.90 11.83
N VAL A 396 -29.78 -30.74 12.44
CA VAL A 396 -29.35 -30.45 13.83
C VAL A 396 -30.39 -30.89 14.86
N SER A 397 -31.67 -31.00 14.47
CA SER A 397 -32.73 -31.40 15.43
C SER A 397 -32.87 -32.95 15.58
N ARG A 398 -32.24 -33.74 14.74
CA ARG A 398 -32.37 -35.25 14.82
C ARG A 398 -31.20 -35.95 15.52
N SER A 399 -30.19 -35.25 16.01
CA SER A 399 -29.08 -35.87 16.76
C SER A 399 -29.20 -35.68 18.29
N GLY A 400 -30.32 -35.19 18.78
CA GLY A 400 -30.58 -34.95 20.20
C GLY A 400 -31.64 -35.90 20.79
N GLY A 401 -31.72 -37.15 20.34
CA GLY A 401 -32.67 -38.09 20.91
C GLY A 401 -32.28 -39.54 20.63
N LYS A 402 -31.31 -40.04 21.41
CA LYS A 402 -31.27 -41.42 21.94
C LYS A 402 -30.11 -41.52 22.92
#